data_58c97fda07c4fd5b93ac3553522ae6f5
#
_entry.id   58c97fda07c4fd5b93ac3553522ae6f5
#
_cell.length_a   1.000
_cell.length_b   1.000
_cell.length_c   1.000
_cell.angle_alpha   90.00
_cell.angle_beta   90.00
_cell.angle_gamma   90.00
#
_symmetry.space_group_name_H-M   'P 1'
#
loop_
_entity.id
_entity.type
_entity.pdbx_description
1 polymer ?
#
loop_
_entity_poly.entity_id
_entity_poly.type
_entity_poly.pdbx_seq_one_letter_code
_entity_poly.pdbx_strand_id
1 'polypeptide(L)'
;MKKVNLDSGITLGVKDDVMDNMELLDDMVELDEGNGFAISRVLNRVLEPDEKKKLYDHLRENGVTKVSKVVDAMKDIFDKLGDNGKN
;
A
#
# COMPACT_ATOMS: atom_id res chain seq x y z
N MET A 1 -11.71 -6.96 6.68
CA MET A 1 -10.85 -5.78 6.47
C MET A 1 -10.04 -5.49 7.71
N LYS A 2 -8.75 -5.34 7.56
CA LYS A 2 -7.86 -5.05 8.68
C LYS A 2 -7.48 -3.57 8.66
N LYS A 3 -7.51 -2.92 9.80
CA LYS A 3 -7.12 -1.51 9.89
C LYS A 3 -5.63 -1.39 10.19
N VAL A 4 -4.97 -0.50 9.45
CA VAL A 4 -3.53 -0.26 9.60
C VAL A 4 -3.30 1.23 9.82
N ASN A 5 -2.57 1.56 10.88
CA ASN A 5 -2.20 2.94 11.20
C ASN A 5 -0.84 3.25 10.59
N LEU A 6 -0.81 4.16 9.64
CA LEU A 6 0.45 4.55 9.00
C LEU A 6 1.19 5.61 9.82
N ASP A 7 2.50 5.60 9.72
CA ASP A 7 3.35 6.58 10.41
C ASP A 7 3.06 8.01 9.97
N SER A 8 2.52 8.19 8.76
CA SER A 8 2.12 9.51 8.25
C SER A 8 0.84 10.05 8.89
N GLY A 9 0.17 9.28 9.75
CA GLY A 9 -0.98 9.75 10.51
C GLY A 9 -2.34 9.38 9.96
N ILE A 10 -2.42 8.45 9.01
CA ILE A 10 -3.70 7.99 8.46
C ILE A 10 -3.94 6.53 8.83
N THR A 11 -5.21 6.17 9.03
CA THR A 11 -5.63 4.78 9.22
C THR A 11 -6.32 4.29 7.95
N LEU A 12 -5.87 3.18 7.41
CA LEU A 12 -6.42 2.59 6.18
C LEU A 12 -7.01 1.22 6.46
N GLY A 13 -8.11 0.91 5.77
CA GLY A 13 -8.64 -0.45 5.74
C GLY A 13 -7.95 -1.24 4.64
N VAL A 14 -7.33 -2.34 5.01
CA VAL A 14 -6.59 -3.21 4.10
C VAL A 14 -7.42 -4.46 3.86
N LYS A 15 -7.46 -4.93 2.60
CA LYS A 15 -8.19 -6.15 2.24
C LYS A 15 -7.65 -7.34 3.03
N ASP A 16 -8.52 -8.34 3.23
CA ASP A 16 -8.12 -9.57 3.92
C ASP A 16 -7.20 -10.41 3.03
N ASP A 17 -6.36 -11.21 3.67
CA ASP A 17 -5.50 -12.21 3.02
C ASP A 17 -4.52 -11.64 1.97
N VAL A 18 -4.18 -10.35 2.06
CA VAL A 18 -3.27 -9.75 1.08
C VAL A 18 -1.88 -10.40 1.11
N MET A 19 -1.41 -10.81 2.28
CA MET A 19 -0.08 -11.43 2.39
C MET A 19 -0.06 -12.87 1.88
N ASP A 20 -1.21 -13.45 1.58
CA ASP A 20 -1.35 -14.79 1.03
C ASP A 20 -1.87 -14.76 -0.41
N ASN A 21 -1.60 -13.68 -1.13
CA ASN A 21 -2.08 -13.46 -2.48
C ASN A 21 -0.93 -13.56 -3.48
N MET A 22 -0.98 -14.59 -4.34
CA MET A 22 0.11 -14.84 -5.29
C MET A 22 0.23 -13.72 -6.34
N GLU A 23 -0.89 -13.18 -6.82
CA GLU A 23 -0.86 -12.08 -7.79
C GLU A 23 -0.22 -10.83 -7.19
N LEU A 24 -0.43 -10.59 -5.90
CA LEU A 24 0.26 -9.50 -5.22
C LEU A 24 1.76 -9.75 -5.20
N LEU A 25 2.17 -10.97 -4.88
CA LEU A 25 3.60 -11.31 -4.86
C LEU A 25 4.23 -11.10 -6.25
N ASP A 26 3.54 -11.51 -7.31
CA ASP A 26 4.00 -11.29 -8.68
C ASP A 26 4.20 -9.81 -8.98
N ASP A 27 3.24 -8.96 -8.56
CA ASP A 27 3.35 -7.51 -8.76
C ASP A 27 4.51 -6.92 -7.96
N MET A 28 4.75 -7.43 -6.76
CA MET A 28 5.87 -6.97 -5.92
C MET A 28 7.22 -7.34 -6.54
N VAL A 29 7.31 -8.53 -7.15
CA VAL A 29 8.52 -8.94 -7.86
C VAL A 29 8.80 -8.00 -9.04
N GLU A 30 7.76 -7.66 -9.84
CA GLU A 30 7.91 -6.70 -10.92
C GLU A 30 8.39 -5.34 -10.41
N LEU A 31 7.85 -4.89 -9.30
CA LEU A 31 8.25 -3.62 -8.71
C LEU A 31 9.72 -3.66 -8.28
N ASP A 32 10.15 -4.76 -7.67
CA ASP A 32 11.53 -4.94 -7.23
C ASP A 32 12.50 -5.00 -8.42
N GLU A 33 12.03 -5.47 -9.56
CA GLU A 33 12.82 -5.50 -10.80
C GLU A 33 12.87 -4.16 -11.53
N GLY A 34 12.27 -3.12 -10.96
CA GLY A 34 12.33 -1.77 -11.48
C GLY A 34 11.11 -1.30 -12.26
N ASN A 35 10.05 -2.11 -12.34
CA ASN A 35 8.82 -1.69 -13.00
C ASN A 35 7.96 -0.83 -12.08
N GLY A 36 8.20 0.48 -12.09
CA GLY A 36 7.47 1.42 -11.21
C GLY A 36 5.97 1.46 -11.46
N PHE A 37 5.50 1.04 -12.65
CA PHE A 37 4.06 0.99 -12.93
C PHE A 37 3.35 -0.06 -12.08
N ALA A 38 4.07 -1.03 -11.53
CA ALA A 38 3.50 -2.05 -10.67
C ALA A 38 3.01 -1.48 -9.34
N ILE A 39 3.46 -0.29 -8.93
CA ILE A 39 3.02 0.37 -7.68
C ILE A 39 1.49 0.46 -7.63
N SER A 40 0.89 0.93 -8.71
CA SER A 40 -0.57 1.09 -8.76
C SER A 40 -1.29 -0.27 -8.64
N ARG A 41 -0.77 -1.30 -9.30
CA ARG A 41 -1.35 -2.64 -9.20
C ARG A 41 -1.26 -3.19 -7.79
N VAL A 42 -0.10 -3.03 -7.14
CA VAL A 42 0.08 -3.47 -5.75
C VAL A 42 -0.97 -2.81 -4.86
N LEU A 43 -1.14 -1.50 -4.98
CA LEU A 43 -2.12 -0.78 -4.16
C LEU A 43 -3.55 -1.24 -4.43
N ASN A 44 -3.88 -1.52 -5.70
CA ASN A 44 -5.22 -2.01 -6.04
C ASN A 44 -5.51 -3.39 -5.44
N ARG A 45 -4.49 -4.20 -5.24
CA ARG A 45 -4.67 -5.51 -4.61
C ARG A 45 -4.79 -5.43 -3.09
N VAL A 46 -4.26 -4.37 -2.50
CA VAL A 46 -4.19 -4.20 -1.05
C VAL A 46 -5.36 -3.37 -0.52
N LEU A 47 -5.78 -2.35 -1.28
CA LEU A 47 -6.77 -1.36 -0.85
C LEU A 47 -7.98 -1.36 -1.77
N GLU A 48 -9.17 -1.22 -1.19
CA GLU A 48 -10.35 -0.92 -2.00
C GLU A 48 -10.21 0.48 -2.61
N PRO A 49 -10.94 0.78 -3.70
CA PRO A 49 -10.80 2.07 -4.38
C PRO A 49 -10.97 3.30 -3.49
N ASP A 50 -11.91 3.25 -2.54
CA ASP A 50 -12.14 4.36 -1.62
C ASP A 50 -10.98 4.55 -0.64
N GLU A 51 -10.37 3.45 -0.18
CA GLU A 51 -9.19 3.51 0.69
C GLU A 51 -7.97 4.04 -0.06
N LYS A 52 -7.79 3.62 -1.31
CA LYS A 52 -6.71 4.12 -2.17
C LYS A 52 -6.86 5.63 -2.40
N LYS A 53 -8.09 6.10 -2.68
CA LYS A 53 -8.35 7.52 -2.84
C LYS A 53 -8.04 8.29 -1.56
N LYS A 54 -8.45 7.75 -0.42
CA LYS A 54 -8.19 8.33 0.89
C LYS A 54 -6.68 8.51 1.12
N LEU A 55 -5.89 7.49 0.76
CA LEU A 55 -4.44 7.57 0.88
C LEU A 55 -3.86 8.66 -0.01
N TYR A 56 -4.26 8.69 -1.28
CA TYR A 56 -3.75 9.69 -2.22
C TYR A 56 -4.10 11.11 -1.76
N ASP A 57 -5.33 11.32 -1.30
CA ASP A 57 -5.76 12.63 -0.80
C ASP A 57 -4.96 13.05 0.43
N HIS A 58 -4.64 12.10 1.31
CA HIS A 58 -3.84 12.36 2.51
C HIS A 58 -2.41 12.77 2.16
N LEU A 59 -1.82 12.15 1.15
CA LEU A 59 -0.43 12.39 0.75
C LEU A 59 -0.26 13.57 -0.20
N ARG A 60 -1.37 14.09 -0.75
CA ARG A 60 -1.31 15.15 -1.76
C ARG A 60 -0.72 16.44 -1.18
N GLU A 61 0.25 16.99 -1.88
CA GLU A 61 0.87 18.28 -1.54
C GLU A 61 0.92 19.14 -2.81
N ASN A 62 0.47 20.38 -2.72
CA ASN A 62 0.49 21.32 -3.84
C ASN A 62 -0.16 20.74 -5.10
N GLY A 63 -1.26 20.01 -4.94
CA GLY A 63 -2.02 19.43 -6.04
C GLY A 63 -1.44 18.14 -6.61
N VAL A 64 -0.38 17.59 -6.01
CA VAL A 64 0.29 16.39 -6.52
C VAL A 64 0.43 15.34 -5.41
N THR A 65 0.08 14.09 -5.74
CA THR A 65 0.38 12.94 -4.89
C THR A 65 1.66 12.32 -5.42
N LYS A 66 2.77 12.53 -4.71
CA LYS A 66 4.09 12.13 -5.20
C LYS A 66 4.29 10.62 -5.11
N VAL A 67 4.88 10.04 -6.16
CA VAL A 67 5.19 8.61 -6.20
C VAL A 67 6.05 8.20 -5.02
N SER A 68 7.05 9.00 -4.65
CA SER A 68 7.94 8.67 -3.52
C SER A 68 7.17 8.53 -2.21
N LYS A 69 6.18 9.38 -1.99
CA LYS A 69 5.34 9.32 -0.79
C LYS A 69 4.45 8.08 -0.80
N VAL A 70 3.93 7.72 -1.96
CA VAL A 70 3.11 6.52 -2.12
C VAL A 70 3.95 5.26 -1.86
N VAL A 71 5.18 5.22 -2.36
CA VAL A 71 6.09 4.10 -2.12
C VAL A 71 6.38 3.94 -0.63
N ASP A 72 6.65 5.06 0.07
CA ASP A 72 6.90 5.02 1.51
C ASP A 72 5.68 4.50 2.27
N ALA A 73 4.49 4.96 1.88
CA ALA A 73 3.24 4.48 2.50
C ALA A 73 3.03 2.99 2.25
N MET A 74 3.30 2.52 1.04
CA MET A 74 3.18 1.11 0.68
C MET A 74 4.12 0.26 1.55
N LYS A 75 5.37 0.68 1.71
CA LYS A 75 6.32 -0.01 2.57
C LYS A 75 5.83 -0.06 4.01
N ASP A 76 5.27 1.04 4.49
CA ASP A 76 4.74 1.12 5.85
C ASP A 76 3.57 0.16 6.05
N ILE A 77 2.67 0.06 5.07
CA ILE A 77 1.56 -0.90 5.11
C ILE A 77 2.11 -2.31 5.29
N PHE A 78 3.07 -2.71 4.47
CA PHE A 78 3.62 -4.07 4.53
C PHE A 78 4.38 -4.32 5.82
N ASP A 79 5.10 -3.32 6.34
CA ASP A 79 5.78 -3.44 7.64
C ASP A 79 4.76 -3.71 8.75
N LYS A 80 3.65 -2.97 8.77
CA LYS A 80 2.62 -3.14 9.80
C LYS A 80 1.94 -4.50 9.69
N LEU A 81 1.69 -4.97 8.45
CA LEU A 81 1.09 -6.29 8.23
C LEU A 81 2.05 -7.40 8.65
N GLY A 82 3.34 -7.26 8.36
CA GLY A 82 4.35 -8.23 8.75
C GLY A 82 4.53 -8.30 10.26
N ASP A 83 4.56 -7.16 10.93
CA ASP A 83 4.69 -7.12 12.38
C ASP A 83 3.55 -7.86 13.07
N ASN A 84 2.34 -7.72 12.54
CA ASN A 84 1.18 -8.43 13.09
C ASN A 84 1.27 -9.93 12.88
N GLY A 85 2.03 -10.38 11.90
CA GLY A 85 2.22 -11.80 11.63
C GLY A 85 3.31 -12.46 12.47
N LYS A 86 4.10 -11.69 13.20
CA LYS A 86 5.23 -12.22 13.98
C LYS A 86 4.83 -12.70 15.36
N ASN A 87 3.67 -12.39 15.80
CA ASN A 87 3.21 -12.78 17.14
C ASN A 87 2.32 -14.01 17.10
#